data_bcbf770bd621c23d9cd5050cb2784aac
#
_entry.id   bcbf770bd621c23d9cd5050cb2784aac
#
_cell.length_a   1.000
_cell.length_b   1.000
_cell.length_c   1.000
_cell.angle_alpha   90.00
_cell.angle_beta   90.00
_cell.angle_gamma   90.00
#
_symmetry.space_group_name_H-M   'P 1'
#
loop_
_entity.id
_entity.type
_entity.pdbx_description
1 polymer ?
#
loop_
_entity_poly.entity_id
_entity_poly.type
_entity_poly.pdbx_seq_one_letter_code
_entity_poly.pdbx_strand_id
1 'polypeptide(L)'
;MILKDCLTDTQYCFLLQGVSCDLFDGFWYITALNIGPTQENSLSCAKNVEFKPHLFELKHLKSLSLFKCFRSQRRHQVTIPNANWENLAGSLKSLEFRSNTGLIGKIPSSFGVLKKLQSLVLLENGLTGEIPAEIGNLNKLKRLVLAENYLSGHIPDIFSTLSDLLILDLSRNSLSGSLPLTLGCLTSLLKLDVSKNHLEGNLLKEFGYLKNLSLLDLGDNRFSGGLALSIQEMYSLEEMVLSNNAIGGDIRTLNWENLHNLVSLDLSNMGLNGEIPESMLELKRLRFLGLSDNNLTGNLSPKLSTLPSLNALYVSGNNLAGELKFSMDFYGKMGTRFGAWNNPNLCCPLGALATNHVPFGVKPCQQQIKLVESNTNDGDVNNTFHSIASLCYAPKTFPLIIILFLNSYIGL
;
A
#
# COMPACT_ATOMS: atom_id res chain seq x y z
N MET A 1 -4.97 20.13 34.10
CA MET A 1 -4.60 21.33 34.87
C MET A 1 -3.79 22.35 34.06
N ILE A 2 -3.11 21.97 33.01
CA ILE A 2 -2.19 22.88 32.27
C ILE A 2 -2.89 23.81 31.26
N LEU A 3 -4.04 23.43 30.69
CA LEU A 3 -4.72 24.23 29.66
C LEU A 3 -5.46 25.47 30.21
N LYS A 4 -5.86 25.48 31.49
CA LYS A 4 -6.61 26.58 32.07
C LYS A 4 -5.73 27.80 32.36
N ASP A 5 -4.44 27.54 32.64
CA ASP A 5 -3.48 28.60 32.99
C ASP A 5 -2.88 29.28 31.75
N CYS A 6 -2.92 28.58 30.55
CA CYS A 6 -2.50 29.16 29.29
C CYS A 6 -3.48 30.21 28.71
N LEU A 7 -4.72 30.25 29.19
CA LEU A 7 -5.73 31.20 28.71
C LEU A 7 -5.57 32.62 29.26
N THR A 8 -4.71 32.82 30.28
CA THR A 8 -4.59 34.11 30.99
C THR A 8 -3.22 34.77 30.94
N ASP A 9 -2.16 34.06 30.49
CA ASP A 9 -0.81 34.63 30.49
C ASP A 9 -0.02 34.26 29.20
N THR A 10 0.41 35.29 28.48
CA THR A 10 1.05 35.22 27.15
C THR A 10 2.44 34.57 27.17
N GLN A 11 3.14 34.55 28.29
CA GLN A 11 4.48 33.98 28.42
C GLN A 11 4.49 32.43 28.34
N TYR A 12 3.39 31.77 28.74
CA TYR A 12 3.34 30.30 28.85
C TYR A 12 3.11 29.59 27.47
N CYS A 13 2.52 30.26 26.49
CA CYS A 13 2.25 29.66 25.18
C CYS A 13 3.52 29.20 24.46
N PHE A 14 4.61 29.95 24.60
CA PHE A 14 5.91 29.63 23.95
C PHE A 14 6.78 28.64 24.73
N LEU A 15 6.44 28.37 25.99
CA LEU A 15 7.20 27.47 26.87
C LEU A 15 6.67 26.03 26.84
N LEU A 16 5.46 25.81 26.31
CA LEU A 16 4.84 24.48 26.25
C LEU A 16 5.17 23.78 24.96
N GLN A 17 5.93 22.72 25.07
CA GLN A 17 6.27 21.87 23.93
C GLN A 17 5.00 21.26 23.32
N GLY A 18 4.88 21.32 21.97
CA GLY A 18 3.74 20.80 21.23
C GLY A 18 2.53 21.74 21.21
N VAL A 19 2.64 22.95 21.74
CA VAL A 19 1.63 24.01 21.68
C VAL A 19 2.11 25.12 20.77
N SER A 20 1.24 25.55 19.84
CA SER A 20 1.47 26.74 19.02
C SER A 20 0.35 27.74 19.23
N CYS A 21 0.68 29.02 19.24
CA CYS A 21 -0.26 30.11 19.44
C CYS A 21 -0.10 31.18 18.38
N ASP A 22 -1.22 31.80 18.00
CA ASP A 22 -1.27 32.95 17.10
C ASP A 22 -2.00 34.13 17.82
N LEU A 23 -1.66 35.35 17.42
CA LEU A 23 -2.27 36.57 17.92
C LEU A 23 -3.56 36.90 17.14
N PHE A 24 -4.67 37.08 17.83
CA PHE A 24 -5.94 37.51 17.25
C PHE A 24 -6.49 38.65 18.14
N ASP A 25 -6.82 39.75 17.54
CA ASP A 25 -7.40 40.92 18.21
C ASP A 25 -6.65 41.36 19.50
N GLY A 26 -5.31 41.23 19.47
CA GLY A 26 -4.45 41.59 20.60
C GLY A 26 -4.30 40.50 21.68
N PHE A 27 -4.93 39.34 21.53
CA PHE A 27 -4.85 38.22 22.46
C PHE A 27 -4.21 37.00 21.83
N TRP A 28 -3.46 36.22 22.59
CA TRP A 28 -2.86 34.97 22.16
C TRP A 28 -3.84 33.81 22.33
N TYR A 29 -4.01 33.05 21.27
CA TYR A 29 -4.87 31.86 21.25
C TYR A 29 -4.10 30.62 20.80
N ILE A 30 -4.36 29.49 21.44
CA ILE A 30 -3.83 28.20 21.02
C ILE A 30 -4.40 27.84 19.64
N THR A 31 -3.52 27.63 18.66
CA THR A 31 -3.88 27.29 17.29
C THR A 31 -3.44 25.90 16.88
N ALA A 32 -2.44 25.30 17.56
CA ALA A 32 -2.09 23.91 17.37
C ALA A 32 -1.75 23.22 18.69
N LEU A 33 -2.19 21.96 18.79
CA LEU A 33 -1.85 21.03 19.87
C LEU A 33 -1.31 19.74 19.26
N ASN A 34 -0.02 19.49 19.47
CA ASN A 34 0.67 18.26 19.05
C ASN A 34 1.17 17.55 20.31
N ILE A 35 0.43 16.55 20.78
CA ILE A 35 0.67 15.89 22.07
C ILE A 35 1.11 14.45 21.82
N GLY A 36 2.18 14.04 22.49
CA GLY A 36 2.70 12.68 22.45
C GLY A 36 4.22 12.63 22.35
N PRO A 37 4.84 11.43 22.43
CA PRO A 37 6.27 11.27 22.32
C PRO A 37 6.73 11.60 20.90
N THR A 38 7.56 12.64 20.75
CA THR A 38 8.28 12.95 19.52
C THR A 38 9.68 12.30 19.58
N GLN A 39 10.34 12.17 18.42
CA GLN A 39 11.67 11.50 18.36
C GLN A 39 12.75 12.16 19.24
N GLU A 40 12.61 13.42 19.56
CA GLU A 40 13.61 14.18 20.33
C GLU A 40 13.31 14.32 21.82
N ASN A 41 12.06 14.09 22.24
CA ASN A 41 11.66 14.26 23.64
C ASN A 41 10.68 13.17 24.05
N SER A 42 11.06 12.41 25.10
CA SER A 42 10.31 11.30 25.66
C SER A 42 9.09 11.70 26.48
N LEU A 43 8.44 12.82 26.17
CA LEU A 43 7.21 13.24 26.84
C LEU A 43 6.09 12.24 26.59
N SER A 44 5.76 11.46 27.59
CA SER A 44 4.60 10.54 27.52
C SER A 44 3.35 11.26 27.97
N CYS A 45 2.23 10.95 27.33
CA CYS A 45 0.93 11.39 27.82
C CYS A 45 0.64 10.82 29.21
N ALA A 46 -0.13 11.58 30.02
CA ALA A 46 -0.55 11.13 31.35
C ALA A 46 -1.31 9.79 31.28
N LYS A 47 -1.24 8.99 32.33
CA LYS A 47 -1.88 7.65 32.35
C LYS A 47 -3.40 7.68 32.17
N ASN A 48 -4.06 8.80 32.50
CA ASN A 48 -5.52 8.98 32.46
C ASN A 48 -5.88 10.10 31.48
N VAL A 49 -5.39 10.00 30.22
CA VAL A 49 -5.75 10.96 29.16
C VAL A 49 -7.19 10.71 28.73
N GLU A 50 -7.97 11.78 28.69
CA GLU A 50 -9.37 11.80 28.25
C GLU A 50 -9.64 13.07 27.44
N PHE A 51 -10.67 13.05 26.60
CA PHE A 51 -11.20 14.25 25.96
C PHE A 51 -11.96 15.09 27.01
N LYS A 52 -11.33 16.16 27.49
CA LYS A 52 -11.96 17.06 28.44
C LYS A 52 -12.72 18.17 27.72
N PRO A 53 -13.84 18.71 28.30
CA PRO A 53 -14.64 19.79 27.68
C PRO A 53 -13.80 21.01 27.29
N HIS A 54 -12.78 21.37 28.07
CA HIS A 54 -11.89 22.50 27.79
C HIS A 54 -11.14 22.41 26.45
N LEU A 55 -10.96 21.22 25.88
CA LEU A 55 -10.41 21.09 24.55
C LEU A 55 -11.28 21.78 23.49
N PHE A 56 -12.59 21.69 23.65
CA PHE A 56 -13.58 22.23 22.72
C PHE A 56 -13.86 23.73 22.95
N GLU A 57 -13.26 24.35 23.97
CA GLU A 57 -13.31 25.81 24.21
C GLU A 57 -12.25 26.55 23.38
N LEU A 58 -11.30 25.80 22.72
CA LEU A 58 -10.21 26.37 21.94
C LEU A 58 -10.69 26.81 20.54
N LYS A 59 -11.50 27.86 20.46
CA LYS A 59 -12.19 28.30 19.22
C LYS A 59 -11.27 28.65 18.05
N HIS A 60 -9.98 28.89 18.28
CA HIS A 60 -8.99 29.21 17.27
C HIS A 60 -8.10 28.00 16.90
N LEU A 61 -8.38 26.81 17.44
CA LEU A 61 -7.61 25.61 17.19
C LEU A 61 -7.71 25.19 15.71
N LYS A 62 -6.58 25.20 15.01
CA LYS A 62 -6.44 24.82 13.59
C LYS A 62 -5.94 23.39 13.42
N SER A 63 -5.14 22.89 14.38
CA SER A 63 -4.54 21.55 14.33
C SER A 63 -4.59 20.87 15.70
N LEU A 64 -5.08 19.64 15.73
CA LEU A 64 -5.05 18.75 16.89
C LEU A 64 -4.42 17.43 16.51
N SER A 65 -3.28 17.10 17.11
CA SER A 65 -2.58 15.82 16.91
C SER A 65 -2.31 15.14 18.24
N LEU A 66 -2.73 13.86 18.34
CA LEU A 66 -2.51 13.01 19.51
C LEU A 66 -1.76 11.74 19.04
N PHE A 67 -0.51 11.60 19.45
CA PHE A 67 0.35 10.49 19.08
C PHE A 67 0.71 9.64 20.31
N LYS A 68 0.37 8.34 20.26
CA LYS A 68 0.66 7.35 21.33
C LYS A 68 0.19 7.79 22.74
N CYS A 69 -0.90 8.56 22.81
CA CYS A 69 -1.46 9.06 24.07
C CYS A 69 -2.41 8.07 24.75
N PHE A 70 -3.26 7.40 23.96
CA PHE A 70 -4.22 6.43 24.48
C PHE A 70 -3.63 5.02 24.33
N ARG A 71 -2.95 4.54 25.35
CA ARG A 71 -2.37 3.20 25.36
C ARG A 71 -3.41 2.18 25.83
N SER A 72 -3.43 0.99 25.17
CA SER A 72 -4.28 -0.13 25.58
C SER A 72 -3.84 -0.70 26.92
N GLN A 73 -4.22 -0.06 28.01
CA GLN A 73 -4.26 -0.69 29.31
C GLN A 73 -5.69 -1.22 29.53
N ARG A 74 -5.84 -2.48 29.88
CA ARG A 74 -7.15 -3.18 30.04
C ARG A 74 -8.19 -2.43 30.89
N ARG A 75 -7.83 -1.32 31.56
CA ARG A 75 -8.68 -0.53 32.46
C ARG A 75 -8.97 0.90 32.00
N HIS A 76 -8.38 1.38 30.89
CA HIS A 76 -8.59 2.74 30.37
C HIS A 76 -8.71 2.73 28.85
N GLN A 77 -9.89 2.35 28.39
CA GLN A 77 -10.29 2.53 27.00
C GLN A 77 -10.99 3.88 26.88
N VAL A 78 -10.63 4.67 25.89
CA VAL A 78 -11.18 6.00 25.64
C VAL A 78 -11.91 5.99 24.31
N THR A 79 -13.08 6.62 24.27
CA THR A 79 -13.83 6.83 23.03
C THR A 79 -13.72 8.28 22.59
N ILE A 80 -13.79 8.52 21.29
CA ILE A 80 -13.91 9.87 20.74
C ILE A 80 -15.32 10.38 21.08
N PRO A 81 -15.48 11.53 21.76
CA PRO A 81 -16.80 12.04 22.10
C PRO A 81 -17.60 12.42 20.84
N ASN A 82 -18.91 12.22 20.87
CA ASN A 82 -19.80 12.57 19.75
C ASN A 82 -20.35 14.00 19.82
N ALA A 83 -19.98 14.77 20.83
CA ALA A 83 -20.47 16.15 21.04
C ALA A 83 -19.32 17.15 21.08
N ASN A 84 -19.67 18.42 20.95
CA ASN A 84 -18.83 19.63 21.09
C ASN A 84 -17.84 19.88 19.91
N TRP A 85 -17.78 19.02 18.88
CA TRP A 85 -16.94 19.26 17.68
C TRP A 85 -17.41 20.49 16.89
N GLU A 86 -18.67 20.85 17.00
CA GLU A 86 -19.26 22.08 16.43
C GLU A 86 -18.53 23.35 16.87
N ASN A 87 -17.98 23.37 18.09
CA ASN A 87 -17.23 24.51 18.62
C ASN A 87 -15.90 24.73 17.86
N LEU A 88 -15.36 23.69 17.24
CA LEU A 88 -14.14 23.72 16.45
C LEU A 88 -14.40 23.81 14.93
N ALA A 89 -15.65 23.74 14.49
CA ALA A 89 -16.01 23.73 13.06
C ALA A 89 -15.55 25.01 12.33
N GLY A 90 -15.44 26.12 13.04
CA GLY A 90 -14.99 27.41 12.51
C GLY A 90 -13.48 27.53 12.29
N SER A 91 -12.65 26.62 12.85
CA SER A 91 -11.20 26.79 12.89
C SER A 91 -10.40 25.55 12.51
N LEU A 92 -10.87 24.33 12.87
CA LEU A 92 -10.09 23.11 12.76
C LEU A 92 -9.86 22.71 11.29
N LYS A 93 -8.57 22.58 10.91
CA LYS A 93 -8.12 22.19 9.58
C LYS A 93 -7.45 20.82 9.55
N SER A 94 -6.82 20.40 10.65
CA SER A 94 -6.16 19.11 10.79
C SER A 94 -6.56 18.43 12.09
N LEU A 95 -6.98 17.16 12.00
CA LEU A 95 -7.30 16.30 13.13
C LEU A 95 -6.56 14.98 12.93
N GLU A 96 -5.60 14.68 13.83
CA GLU A 96 -4.75 13.51 13.71
C GLU A 96 -4.65 12.73 15.02
N PHE A 97 -5.11 11.49 15.02
CA PHE A 97 -4.91 10.53 16.11
C PHE A 97 -4.14 9.34 15.56
N ARG A 98 -2.89 9.14 16.02
CA ARG A 98 -1.98 8.11 15.49
C ARG A 98 -1.47 7.21 16.61
N SER A 99 -1.45 5.90 16.33
CA SER A 99 -0.88 4.87 17.20
C SER A 99 -1.47 4.88 18.62
N ASN A 100 -2.79 5.06 18.73
CA ASN A 100 -3.51 5.09 19.98
C ASN A 100 -4.38 3.83 20.16
N THR A 101 -3.76 2.70 20.45
CA THR A 101 -4.44 1.39 20.55
C THR A 101 -5.53 1.31 21.63
N GLY A 102 -5.53 2.21 22.57
CA GLY A 102 -6.60 2.38 23.59
C GLY A 102 -7.70 3.37 23.21
N LEU A 103 -7.61 4.01 22.04
CA LEU A 103 -8.67 4.83 21.47
C LEU A 103 -9.61 3.93 20.68
N ILE A 104 -10.77 3.63 21.24
CA ILE A 104 -11.71 2.62 20.75
C ILE A 104 -13.08 3.20 20.38
N GLY A 105 -13.98 2.35 19.93
CA GLY A 105 -15.35 2.71 19.59
C GLY A 105 -15.47 3.25 18.16
N LYS A 106 -16.59 3.94 17.90
CA LYS A 106 -16.92 4.41 16.56
C LYS A 106 -16.30 5.77 16.25
N ILE A 107 -16.07 6.05 14.96
CA ILE A 107 -15.81 7.40 14.48
C ILE A 107 -17.10 8.21 14.65
N PRO A 108 -17.06 9.39 15.30
CA PRO A 108 -18.26 10.20 15.50
C PRO A 108 -18.83 10.74 14.17
N SER A 109 -20.15 10.61 13.97
CA SER A 109 -20.85 11.24 12.85
C SER A 109 -20.78 12.77 12.91
N SER A 110 -20.65 13.33 14.12
CA SER A 110 -20.46 14.76 14.33
C SER A 110 -19.18 15.34 13.72
N PHE A 111 -18.22 14.52 13.28
CA PHE A 111 -17.10 15.02 12.49
C PHE A 111 -17.54 15.71 11.20
N GLY A 112 -18.70 15.34 10.64
CA GLY A 112 -19.28 15.98 9.46
C GLY A 112 -19.60 17.46 9.59
N VAL A 113 -19.56 18.05 10.80
CA VAL A 113 -19.73 19.49 11.01
C VAL A 113 -18.45 20.30 10.78
N LEU A 114 -17.28 19.64 10.73
CA LEU A 114 -15.96 20.26 10.64
C LEU A 114 -15.64 20.75 9.22
N LYS A 115 -16.45 21.65 8.68
CA LYS A 115 -16.42 22.08 7.26
C LYS A 115 -15.09 22.71 6.78
N LYS A 116 -14.19 23.08 7.70
CA LYS A 116 -12.86 23.61 7.37
C LYS A 116 -11.77 22.54 7.38
N LEU A 117 -12.12 21.30 7.75
CA LEU A 117 -11.15 20.22 7.87
C LEU A 117 -10.56 19.87 6.49
N GLN A 118 -9.23 19.83 6.43
CA GLN A 118 -8.44 19.48 5.24
C GLN A 118 -7.72 18.13 5.40
N SER A 119 -7.42 17.76 6.65
CA SER A 119 -6.75 16.48 6.97
C SER A 119 -7.48 15.80 8.14
N LEU A 120 -7.94 14.57 7.91
CA LEU A 120 -8.45 13.65 8.93
C LEU A 120 -7.60 12.39 8.91
N VAL A 121 -6.83 12.17 9.97
CA VAL A 121 -5.95 11.00 10.10
C VAL A 121 -6.26 10.29 11.42
N LEU A 122 -6.79 9.08 11.31
CA LEU A 122 -7.08 8.18 12.43
C LEU A 122 -6.33 6.87 12.21
N LEU A 123 -5.00 6.94 12.21
CA LEU A 123 -4.10 5.84 11.84
C LEU A 123 -3.70 5.00 13.06
N GLU A 124 -3.78 3.67 12.93
CA GLU A 124 -3.28 2.73 13.95
C GLU A 124 -3.93 2.97 15.33
N ASN A 125 -5.27 2.88 15.36
CA ASN A 125 -6.05 3.01 16.60
C ASN A 125 -6.90 1.75 16.83
N GLY A 126 -7.72 1.76 17.88
CA GLY A 126 -8.67 0.69 18.19
C GLY A 126 -10.09 0.95 17.70
N LEU A 127 -10.29 1.77 16.66
CA LEU A 127 -11.61 2.21 16.20
C LEU A 127 -12.36 1.07 15.51
N THR A 128 -13.67 1.01 15.74
CA THR A 128 -14.57 -0.06 15.26
C THR A 128 -15.84 0.52 14.62
N GLY A 129 -16.65 -0.34 14.03
CA GLY A 129 -17.92 0.04 13.39
C GLY A 129 -17.74 0.60 12.00
N GLU A 130 -18.77 1.20 11.46
CA GLU A 130 -18.80 1.71 10.09
C GLU A 130 -18.17 3.09 9.96
N ILE A 131 -17.70 3.43 8.77
CA ILE A 131 -17.27 4.79 8.43
C ILE A 131 -18.53 5.65 8.31
N PRO A 132 -18.67 6.73 9.10
CA PRO A 132 -19.86 7.57 9.04
C PRO A 132 -20.02 8.25 7.68
N ALA A 133 -21.20 8.20 7.09
CA ALA A 133 -21.48 8.88 5.81
C ALA A 133 -21.27 10.40 5.92
N GLU A 134 -21.44 10.98 7.10
CA GLU A 134 -21.27 12.41 7.39
C GLU A 134 -19.86 12.93 7.11
N ILE A 135 -18.85 12.02 7.02
CA ILE A 135 -17.50 12.39 6.56
C ILE A 135 -17.54 12.96 5.13
N GLY A 136 -18.46 12.49 4.28
CA GLY A 136 -18.72 13.06 2.95
C GLY A 136 -19.11 14.54 2.97
N ASN A 137 -19.53 15.08 4.10
CA ASN A 137 -19.80 16.50 4.26
C ASN A 137 -18.55 17.40 4.34
N LEU A 138 -17.36 16.83 4.43
CA LEU A 138 -16.08 17.54 4.59
C LEU A 138 -15.50 17.96 3.22
N ASN A 139 -16.20 18.79 2.49
CA ASN A 139 -15.90 19.14 1.09
C ASN A 139 -14.55 19.85 0.87
N LYS A 140 -13.81 20.24 1.92
CA LYS A 140 -12.45 20.75 1.85
C LYS A 140 -11.38 19.70 2.20
N LEU A 141 -11.81 18.46 2.43
CA LEU A 141 -10.89 17.40 2.84
C LEU A 141 -9.96 17.03 1.67
N LYS A 142 -8.66 17.10 1.94
CA LYS A 142 -7.59 16.70 1.01
C LYS A 142 -6.97 15.37 1.39
N ARG A 143 -7.05 14.99 2.66
CA ARG A 143 -6.46 13.76 3.18
C ARG A 143 -7.42 13.07 4.13
N LEU A 144 -7.78 11.83 3.80
CA LEU A 144 -8.54 10.93 4.65
C LEU A 144 -7.74 9.64 4.84
N VAL A 145 -7.22 9.43 6.05
CA VAL A 145 -6.46 8.24 6.43
C VAL A 145 -7.13 7.60 7.64
N LEU A 146 -7.73 6.44 7.44
CA LEU A 146 -8.39 5.64 8.49
C LEU A 146 -7.74 4.27 8.64
N ALA A 147 -6.52 4.11 8.13
CA ALA A 147 -5.80 2.85 8.05
C ALA A 147 -5.46 2.25 9.43
N GLU A 148 -5.26 0.93 9.45
CA GLU A 148 -4.83 0.17 10.64
C GLU A 148 -5.79 0.37 11.83
N ASN A 149 -7.07 0.08 11.58
CA ASN A 149 -8.14 0.06 12.58
C ASN A 149 -8.96 -1.25 12.46
N TYR A 150 -10.09 -1.32 13.11
CA TYR A 150 -11.05 -2.43 13.04
C TYR A 150 -12.38 -1.98 12.44
N LEU A 151 -12.34 -1.04 11.48
CA LEU A 151 -13.52 -0.52 10.81
C LEU A 151 -14.15 -1.59 9.94
N SER A 152 -15.48 -1.63 9.87
CA SER A 152 -16.26 -2.63 9.16
C SER A 152 -17.37 -1.97 8.31
N GLY A 153 -18.17 -2.78 7.61
CA GLY A 153 -19.21 -2.27 6.72
C GLY A 153 -18.65 -1.81 5.38
N HIS A 154 -19.38 -0.92 4.71
CA HIS A 154 -19.10 -0.50 3.34
C HIS A 154 -18.38 0.86 3.28
N ILE A 155 -17.69 1.11 2.18
CA ILE A 155 -17.18 2.45 1.86
C ILE A 155 -18.39 3.31 1.45
N PRO A 156 -18.63 4.47 2.08
CA PRO A 156 -19.82 5.28 1.80
C PRO A 156 -19.82 5.88 0.38
N ASP A 157 -20.94 5.74 -0.34
CA ASP A 157 -21.13 6.34 -1.68
C ASP A 157 -20.97 7.85 -1.70
N ILE A 158 -21.34 8.51 -0.60
CA ILE A 158 -21.26 9.98 -0.45
C ILE A 158 -19.82 10.52 -0.54
N PHE A 159 -18.79 9.67 -0.52
CA PHE A 159 -17.41 10.14 -0.68
C PHE A 159 -17.17 10.85 -2.02
N SER A 160 -18.04 10.66 -3.03
CA SER A 160 -18.02 11.45 -4.27
C SER A 160 -18.06 12.96 -4.07
N THR A 161 -18.57 13.44 -2.94
CA THR A 161 -18.62 14.88 -2.61
C THR A 161 -17.27 15.46 -2.17
N LEU A 162 -16.27 14.61 -1.90
CA LEU A 162 -14.92 15.00 -1.49
C LEU A 162 -14.05 15.36 -2.71
N SER A 163 -14.46 16.33 -3.50
CA SER A 163 -13.82 16.68 -4.78
C SER A 163 -12.35 17.10 -4.68
N ASP A 164 -11.95 17.65 -3.53
CA ASP A 164 -10.58 18.09 -3.25
C ASP A 164 -9.67 16.99 -2.69
N LEU A 165 -10.21 15.75 -2.54
CA LEU A 165 -9.48 14.65 -1.91
C LEU A 165 -8.29 14.21 -2.77
N LEU A 166 -7.10 14.24 -2.17
CA LEU A 166 -5.84 13.83 -2.78
C LEU A 166 -5.40 12.43 -2.30
N ILE A 167 -5.69 12.11 -1.04
CA ILE A 167 -5.26 10.86 -0.42
C ILE A 167 -6.47 10.22 0.27
N LEU A 168 -6.79 8.99 -0.15
CA LEU A 168 -7.74 8.10 0.52
C LEU A 168 -7.00 6.81 0.90
N ASP A 169 -6.82 6.61 2.22
CA ASP A 169 -6.18 5.42 2.76
C ASP A 169 -7.10 4.78 3.82
N LEU A 170 -7.70 3.66 3.45
CA LEU A 170 -8.59 2.85 4.29
C LEU A 170 -7.99 1.47 4.56
N SER A 171 -6.70 1.28 4.27
CA SER A 171 -6.02 -0.01 4.33
C SER A 171 -6.02 -0.63 5.73
N ARG A 172 -5.86 -1.96 5.77
CA ARG A 172 -5.74 -2.71 7.03
C ARG A 172 -6.92 -2.47 8.00
N ASN A 173 -8.12 -2.76 7.50
CA ASN A 173 -9.38 -2.72 8.23
C ASN A 173 -10.17 -4.01 7.97
N SER A 174 -11.45 -4.03 8.33
CA SER A 174 -12.39 -5.13 8.05
C SER A 174 -13.54 -4.68 7.14
N LEU A 175 -13.28 -3.73 6.23
CA LEU A 175 -14.28 -3.23 5.30
C LEU A 175 -14.69 -4.31 4.29
N SER A 176 -15.95 -4.32 3.89
CA SER A 176 -16.55 -5.36 3.04
C SER A 176 -17.46 -4.76 1.96
N GLY A 177 -17.97 -5.62 1.08
CA GLY A 177 -18.80 -5.22 -0.05
C GLY A 177 -17.98 -4.65 -1.22
N SER A 178 -18.66 -4.13 -2.22
CA SER A 178 -18.04 -3.60 -3.44
C SER A 178 -17.57 -2.16 -3.26
N LEU A 179 -16.61 -1.78 -4.09
CA LEU A 179 -16.23 -0.36 -4.22
C LEU A 179 -17.41 0.44 -4.80
N PRO A 180 -17.75 1.60 -4.22
CA PRO A 180 -18.79 2.44 -4.78
C PRO A 180 -18.36 3.03 -6.12
N LEU A 181 -19.24 3.00 -7.13
CA LEU A 181 -18.99 3.58 -8.46
C LEU A 181 -18.59 5.06 -8.39
N THR A 182 -19.11 5.73 -7.37
CA THR A 182 -18.87 7.15 -7.09
C THR A 182 -17.41 7.48 -6.74
N LEU A 183 -16.57 6.50 -6.45
CA LEU A 183 -15.12 6.72 -6.31
C LEU A 183 -14.48 7.30 -7.57
N GLY A 184 -15.00 6.96 -8.77
CA GLY A 184 -14.54 7.55 -10.03
C GLY A 184 -14.74 9.06 -10.13
N CYS A 185 -15.56 9.67 -9.27
CA CYS A 185 -15.74 11.12 -9.21
C CYS A 185 -14.60 11.85 -8.50
N LEU A 186 -13.72 11.13 -7.80
CA LEU A 186 -12.59 11.71 -7.06
C LEU A 186 -11.39 12.02 -7.99
N THR A 187 -11.62 12.81 -9.02
CA THR A 187 -10.65 13.07 -10.09
C THR A 187 -9.36 13.78 -9.64
N SER A 188 -9.35 14.38 -8.45
CA SER A 188 -8.17 14.98 -7.83
C SER A 188 -7.27 13.95 -7.14
N LEU A 189 -7.74 12.70 -6.99
CA LEU A 189 -7.06 11.69 -6.17
C LEU A 189 -5.68 11.32 -6.75
N LEU A 190 -4.68 11.32 -5.87
CA LEU A 190 -3.29 10.93 -6.16
C LEU A 190 -2.97 9.55 -5.57
N LYS A 191 -3.56 9.23 -4.42
CA LYS A 191 -3.39 7.93 -3.75
C LYS A 191 -4.73 7.34 -3.36
N LEU A 192 -4.97 6.08 -3.78
CA LEU A 192 -6.04 5.21 -3.30
C LEU A 192 -5.44 3.92 -2.75
N ASP A 193 -5.60 3.70 -1.45
CA ASP A 193 -5.17 2.49 -0.76
C ASP A 193 -6.34 1.93 0.05
N VAL A 194 -6.85 0.80 -0.37
CA VAL A 194 -7.91 0.05 0.33
C VAL A 194 -7.45 -1.39 0.61
N SER A 195 -6.13 -1.63 0.55
CA SER A 195 -5.53 -2.95 0.73
C SER A 195 -5.81 -3.54 2.11
N LYS A 196 -5.71 -4.87 2.20
CA LYS A 196 -5.88 -5.62 3.46
C LYS A 196 -7.23 -5.35 4.12
N ASN A 197 -8.29 -5.65 3.36
CA ASN A 197 -9.69 -5.57 3.76
C ASN A 197 -10.44 -6.85 3.30
N HIS A 198 -11.76 -6.83 3.34
CA HIS A 198 -12.63 -7.90 2.83
C HIS A 198 -13.49 -7.41 1.66
N LEU A 199 -13.00 -6.41 0.90
CA LEU A 199 -13.71 -5.85 -0.24
C LEU A 199 -13.81 -6.86 -1.37
N GLU A 200 -14.93 -6.83 -2.11
CA GLU A 200 -15.26 -7.82 -3.13
C GLU A 200 -15.89 -7.19 -4.38
N GLY A 201 -16.28 -8.01 -5.33
CA GLY A 201 -16.87 -7.55 -6.59
C GLY A 201 -15.83 -7.21 -7.65
N ASN A 202 -16.27 -6.55 -8.70
CA ASN A 202 -15.43 -6.27 -9.87
C ASN A 202 -14.64 -4.97 -9.69
N LEU A 203 -13.52 -4.87 -10.40
CA LEU A 203 -12.79 -3.61 -10.55
C LEU A 203 -13.66 -2.59 -11.32
N LEU A 204 -13.64 -1.35 -10.85
CA LEU A 204 -14.50 -0.30 -11.41
C LEU A 204 -14.04 0.14 -12.81
N LYS A 205 -14.98 0.21 -13.76
CA LYS A 205 -14.73 0.88 -15.04
C LYS A 205 -14.51 2.39 -14.87
N GLU A 206 -15.02 2.96 -13.80
CA GLU A 206 -14.88 4.36 -13.41
C GLU A 206 -13.46 4.73 -12.98
N PHE A 207 -12.58 3.77 -12.70
CA PHE A 207 -11.16 4.03 -12.44
C PHE A 207 -10.48 4.79 -13.58
N GLY A 208 -10.90 4.58 -14.83
CA GLY A 208 -10.39 5.33 -15.97
C GLY A 208 -10.57 6.85 -15.87
N TYR A 209 -11.42 7.37 -14.98
CA TYR A 209 -11.55 8.81 -14.72
C TYR A 209 -10.48 9.36 -13.79
N LEU A 210 -9.79 8.52 -13.03
CA LEU A 210 -8.77 8.92 -12.05
C LEU A 210 -7.41 9.19 -12.72
N LYS A 211 -7.38 10.16 -13.62
CA LYS A 211 -6.20 10.46 -14.46
C LYS A 211 -4.98 10.94 -13.68
N ASN A 212 -5.18 11.47 -12.47
CA ASN A 212 -4.12 11.97 -11.60
C ASN A 212 -3.58 10.90 -10.63
N LEU A 213 -4.23 9.72 -10.55
CA LEU A 213 -3.85 8.71 -9.59
C LEU A 213 -2.45 8.17 -9.89
N SER A 214 -1.54 8.30 -8.93
CA SER A 214 -0.18 7.79 -8.99
C SER A 214 0.01 6.47 -8.24
N LEU A 215 -0.82 6.21 -7.21
CA LEU A 215 -0.79 4.97 -6.45
C LEU A 215 -2.19 4.36 -6.33
N LEU A 216 -2.32 3.11 -6.78
CA LEU A 216 -3.50 2.26 -6.60
C LEU A 216 -3.08 0.99 -5.86
N ASP A 217 -3.52 0.83 -4.61
CA ASP A 217 -3.34 -0.41 -3.85
C ASP A 217 -4.69 -1.02 -3.46
N LEU A 218 -5.02 -2.13 -4.09
CA LEU A 218 -6.21 -2.96 -3.83
C LEU A 218 -5.83 -4.35 -3.28
N GLY A 219 -4.56 -4.56 -2.99
CA GLY A 219 -4.01 -5.87 -2.59
C GLY A 219 -4.67 -6.47 -1.35
N ASP A 220 -4.56 -7.78 -1.21
CA ASP A 220 -5.10 -8.51 -0.05
C ASP A 220 -6.60 -8.23 0.20
N ASN A 221 -7.44 -8.46 -0.83
CA ASN A 221 -8.90 -8.33 -0.80
C ASN A 221 -9.56 -9.54 -1.48
N ARG A 222 -10.84 -9.43 -1.85
CA ARG A 222 -11.61 -10.49 -2.53
C ARG A 222 -12.17 -10.04 -3.89
N PHE A 223 -11.49 -9.11 -4.55
CA PHE A 223 -11.90 -8.63 -5.87
C PHE A 223 -11.87 -9.75 -6.91
N SER A 224 -12.74 -9.67 -7.91
CA SER A 224 -12.95 -10.69 -8.95
C SER A 224 -13.33 -10.05 -10.29
N GLY A 225 -13.69 -10.87 -11.30
CA GLY A 225 -14.34 -10.40 -12.53
C GLY A 225 -13.41 -9.90 -13.63
N GLY A 226 -12.11 -10.13 -13.53
CA GLY A 226 -11.12 -9.78 -14.54
C GLY A 226 -10.54 -8.38 -14.40
N LEU A 227 -9.51 -8.10 -15.20
CA LEU A 227 -8.89 -6.77 -15.29
C LEU A 227 -9.82 -5.82 -16.05
N ALA A 228 -10.16 -4.69 -15.42
CA ALA A 228 -11.00 -3.67 -16.04
C ALA A 228 -10.23 -2.91 -17.13
N LEU A 229 -10.75 -2.86 -18.36
CA LEU A 229 -10.12 -2.15 -19.49
C LEU A 229 -9.77 -0.69 -19.18
N SER A 230 -10.57 -0.04 -18.35
CA SER A 230 -10.36 1.36 -17.97
C SER A 230 -9.07 1.62 -17.19
N ILE A 231 -8.45 0.60 -16.60
CA ILE A 231 -7.16 0.74 -15.92
C ILE A 231 -6.08 1.26 -16.88
N GLN A 232 -6.07 0.83 -18.15
CA GLN A 232 -5.11 1.31 -19.15
C GLN A 232 -5.22 2.80 -19.46
N GLU A 233 -6.24 3.48 -18.95
CA GLU A 233 -6.44 4.92 -19.09
C GLU A 233 -5.87 5.74 -17.91
N MET A 234 -5.32 5.10 -16.91
CA MET A 234 -4.75 5.73 -15.72
C MET A 234 -3.27 6.09 -15.95
N TYR A 235 -3.02 7.01 -16.88
CA TYR A 235 -1.68 7.31 -17.40
C TYR A 235 -0.67 7.81 -16.36
N SER A 236 -1.13 8.34 -15.22
CA SER A 236 -0.27 8.86 -14.15
C SER A 236 0.18 7.78 -13.17
N LEU A 237 -0.30 6.53 -13.28
CA LEU A 237 0.05 5.46 -12.33
C LEU A 237 1.56 5.21 -12.34
N GLU A 238 2.14 5.28 -11.14
CA GLU A 238 3.51 4.89 -10.83
C GLU A 238 3.56 3.58 -10.04
N GLU A 239 2.57 3.33 -9.18
CA GLU A 239 2.47 2.10 -8.38
C GLU A 239 1.08 1.50 -8.52
N MET A 240 1.02 0.22 -8.90
CA MET A 240 -0.21 -0.57 -8.97
C MET A 240 -0.01 -1.91 -8.28
N VAL A 241 -0.79 -2.15 -7.22
CA VAL A 241 -0.79 -3.39 -6.45
C VAL A 241 -2.21 -3.96 -6.44
N LEU A 242 -2.39 -5.10 -7.09
CA LEU A 242 -3.65 -5.84 -7.13
C LEU A 242 -3.51 -7.25 -6.55
N SER A 243 -2.33 -7.58 -6.05
CA SER A 243 -1.95 -8.93 -5.59
C SER A 243 -2.89 -9.48 -4.49
N ASN A 244 -2.92 -10.82 -4.38
CA ASN A 244 -3.76 -11.53 -3.40
C ASN A 244 -5.26 -11.19 -3.52
N ASN A 245 -5.78 -11.31 -4.75
CA ASN A 245 -7.19 -11.19 -5.10
C ASN A 245 -7.59 -12.30 -6.05
N ALA A 246 -8.88 -12.62 -6.18
CA ALA A 246 -9.38 -13.60 -7.14
C ALA A 246 -9.84 -12.94 -8.45
N ILE A 247 -9.09 -11.92 -8.94
CA ILE A 247 -9.50 -11.13 -10.11
C ILE A 247 -9.56 -12.01 -11.36
N GLY A 248 -8.55 -12.82 -11.61
CA GLY A 248 -8.51 -13.72 -12.77
C GLY A 248 -8.44 -12.99 -14.12
N GLY A 249 -8.70 -13.76 -15.17
CA GLY A 249 -8.73 -13.24 -16.55
C GLY A 249 -7.39 -13.26 -17.26
N ASP A 250 -7.40 -12.83 -18.51
CA ASP A 250 -6.24 -12.83 -19.39
C ASP A 250 -5.41 -11.54 -19.17
N ILE A 251 -4.11 -11.71 -18.89
CA ILE A 251 -3.19 -10.58 -18.68
C ILE A 251 -3.03 -9.71 -19.94
N ARG A 252 -3.36 -10.24 -21.11
CA ARG A 252 -3.33 -9.55 -22.42
C ARG A 252 -4.52 -8.61 -22.62
N THR A 253 -5.51 -8.63 -21.72
CA THR A 253 -6.70 -7.77 -21.80
C THR A 253 -6.34 -6.28 -21.83
N LEU A 254 -5.27 -5.88 -21.11
CA LEU A 254 -4.82 -4.49 -21.06
C LEU A 254 -3.71 -4.21 -22.07
N ASN A 255 -3.75 -3.03 -22.69
CA ASN A 255 -2.60 -2.48 -23.38
C ASN A 255 -1.67 -1.78 -22.39
N TRP A 256 -0.65 -2.53 -21.90
CA TRP A 256 0.25 -2.09 -20.84
C TRP A 256 1.12 -0.89 -21.22
N GLU A 257 1.40 -0.68 -22.51
CA GLU A 257 2.20 0.47 -22.97
C GLU A 257 1.61 1.81 -22.58
N ASN A 258 0.29 1.89 -22.37
CA ASN A 258 -0.38 3.11 -21.93
C ASN A 258 0.01 3.51 -20.52
N LEU A 259 0.44 2.56 -19.69
CA LEU A 259 0.85 2.78 -18.31
C LEU A 259 2.37 3.05 -18.18
N HIS A 260 2.91 3.83 -19.11
CA HIS A 260 4.36 4.07 -19.26
C HIS A 260 5.04 4.72 -18.04
N ASN A 261 4.28 5.26 -17.09
CA ASN A 261 4.80 5.82 -15.85
C ASN A 261 5.00 4.78 -14.74
N LEU A 262 4.54 3.53 -14.91
CA LEU A 262 4.67 2.50 -13.89
C LEU A 262 6.12 2.25 -13.50
N VAL A 263 6.35 2.30 -12.20
CA VAL A 263 7.60 1.99 -11.50
C VAL A 263 7.49 0.65 -10.76
N SER A 264 6.31 0.36 -10.20
CA SER A 264 6.01 -0.87 -9.46
C SER A 264 4.68 -1.45 -9.92
N LEU A 265 4.71 -2.74 -10.31
CA LEU A 265 3.53 -3.49 -10.71
C LEU A 265 3.50 -4.83 -9.99
N ASP A 266 2.52 -5.05 -9.10
CA ASP A 266 2.30 -6.32 -8.43
C ASP A 266 0.94 -6.92 -8.76
N LEU A 267 0.96 -7.99 -9.54
CA LEU A 267 -0.19 -8.79 -9.97
C LEU A 267 -0.08 -10.24 -9.46
N SER A 268 0.66 -10.47 -8.37
CA SER A 268 0.88 -11.80 -7.83
C SER A 268 -0.39 -12.38 -7.20
N ASN A 269 -0.56 -13.71 -7.31
CA ASN A 269 -1.66 -14.45 -6.69
C ASN A 269 -3.05 -13.88 -7.03
N MET A 270 -3.32 -13.73 -8.33
CA MET A 270 -4.59 -13.18 -8.84
C MET A 270 -5.38 -14.19 -9.68
N GLY A 271 -4.81 -15.37 -10.01
CA GLY A 271 -5.42 -16.32 -10.93
C GLY A 271 -5.39 -15.89 -12.41
N LEU A 272 -4.47 -14.98 -12.78
CA LEU A 272 -4.30 -14.53 -14.16
C LEU A 272 -3.82 -15.64 -15.07
N ASN A 273 -4.27 -15.63 -16.32
CA ASN A 273 -3.86 -16.57 -17.36
C ASN A 273 -3.34 -15.81 -18.61
N GLY A 274 -2.98 -16.59 -19.65
CA GLY A 274 -2.41 -16.06 -20.88
C GLY A 274 -0.89 -15.95 -20.84
N GLU A 275 -0.33 -15.41 -21.91
CA GLU A 275 1.10 -15.15 -22.02
C GLU A 275 1.43 -13.72 -21.56
N ILE A 276 2.63 -13.52 -21.02
CA ILE A 276 3.12 -12.19 -20.66
C ILE A 276 3.23 -11.34 -21.93
N PRO A 277 2.45 -10.25 -22.08
CA PRO A 277 2.35 -9.53 -23.33
C PRO A 277 3.58 -8.65 -23.61
N GLU A 278 3.95 -8.55 -24.88
CA GLU A 278 5.05 -7.71 -25.34
C GLU A 278 4.85 -6.21 -25.00
N SER A 279 3.60 -5.74 -24.86
CA SER A 279 3.31 -4.35 -24.45
C SER A 279 3.87 -4.00 -23.07
N MET A 280 4.15 -4.98 -22.19
CA MET A 280 4.85 -4.72 -20.93
C MET A 280 6.32 -4.29 -21.12
N LEU A 281 6.92 -4.56 -22.28
CA LEU A 281 8.30 -4.13 -22.58
C LEU A 281 8.41 -2.63 -22.82
N GLU A 282 7.29 -1.94 -22.97
CA GLU A 282 7.24 -0.48 -23.09
C GLU A 282 7.22 0.24 -21.74
N LEU A 283 7.13 -0.51 -20.63
CA LEU A 283 7.19 0.03 -19.28
C LEU A 283 8.64 0.38 -18.86
N LYS A 284 9.25 1.34 -19.52
CA LYS A 284 10.69 1.66 -19.38
C LYS A 284 11.10 2.16 -17.98
N ARG A 285 10.14 2.65 -17.19
CA ARG A 285 10.36 3.08 -15.79
C ARG A 285 10.22 1.95 -14.77
N LEU A 286 9.75 0.77 -15.21
CA LEU A 286 9.42 -0.35 -14.33
C LEU A 286 10.67 -0.86 -13.62
N ARG A 287 10.62 -0.87 -12.28
CA ARG A 287 11.67 -1.38 -11.38
C ARG A 287 11.31 -2.71 -10.75
N PHE A 288 10.03 -2.90 -10.45
CA PHE A 288 9.49 -4.11 -9.84
C PHE A 288 8.35 -4.67 -10.68
N LEU A 289 8.43 -5.97 -11.01
CA LEU A 289 7.37 -6.72 -11.67
C LEU A 289 7.10 -8.01 -10.90
N GLY A 290 5.96 -8.09 -10.23
CA GLY A 290 5.43 -9.25 -9.51
C GLY A 290 4.30 -9.90 -10.31
N LEU A 291 4.51 -11.13 -10.75
CA LEU A 291 3.56 -11.97 -11.48
C LEU A 291 3.47 -13.38 -10.88
N SER A 292 4.03 -13.57 -9.68
CA SER A 292 4.09 -14.90 -9.04
C SER A 292 2.70 -15.46 -8.74
N ASP A 293 2.63 -16.81 -8.66
CA ASP A 293 1.46 -17.53 -8.18
C ASP A 293 0.19 -17.24 -9.01
N ASN A 294 0.34 -17.31 -10.35
CA ASN A 294 -0.72 -17.16 -11.34
C ASN A 294 -0.81 -18.41 -12.23
N ASN A 295 -1.60 -18.35 -13.28
CA ASN A 295 -1.73 -19.42 -14.27
C ASN A 295 -1.16 -19.00 -15.65
N LEU A 296 -0.10 -18.19 -15.64
CA LEU A 296 0.53 -17.65 -16.85
C LEU A 296 1.26 -18.76 -17.63
N THR A 297 1.21 -18.66 -18.95
CA THR A 297 1.75 -19.62 -19.88
C THR A 297 2.74 -19.00 -20.88
N GLY A 298 3.24 -19.79 -21.81
CA GLY A 298 4.17 -19.30 -22.84
C GLY A 298 5.60 -19.14 -22.35
N ASN A 299 6.41 -18.49 -23.15
CA ASN A 299 7.83 -18.31 -22.90
C ASN A 299 8.11 -16.96 -22.23
N LEU A 300 9.11 -16.92 -21.36
CA LEU A 300 9.57 -15.66 -20.79
C LEU A 300 10.47 -14.94 -21.82
N SER A 301 10.01 -13.79 -22.32
CA SER A 301 10.72 -13.02 -23.34
C SER A 301 12.09 -12.54 -22.85
N PRO A 302 13.19 -12.84 -23.54
CA PRO A 302 14.52 -12.34 -23.19
C PRO A 302 14.61 -10.81 -23.26
N LYS A 303 13.70 -10.15 -23.98
CA LYS A 303 13.63 -8.68 -24.05
C LYS A 303 13.30 -8.03 -22.71
N LEU A 304 12.75 -8.77 -21.73
CA LEU A 304 12.57 -8.25 -20.35
C LEU A 304 13.91 -7.79 -19.73
N SER A 305 15.01 -8.41 -20.13
CA SER A 305 16.35 -7.98 -19.67
C SER A 305 16.79 -6.63 -20.25
N THR A 306 16.13 -6.14 -21.30
CA THR A 306 16.42 -4.84 -21.93
C THR A 306 15.68 -3.67 -21.26
N LEU A 307 14.78 -3.95 -20.31
CA LEU A 307 14.12 -2.90 -19.53
C LEU A 307 15.17 -2.17 -18.66
N PRO A 308 15.39 -0.87 -18.89
CA PRO A 308 16.57 -0.19 -18.33
C PRO A 308 16.52 -0.06 -16.82
N SER A 309 15.31 0.06 -16.27
CA SER A 309 15.10 0.30 -14.83
C SER A 309 14.82 -0.98 -14.05
N LEU A 310 14.55 -2.12 -14.70
CA LEU A 310 14.11 -3.36 -14.04
C LEU A 310 15.14 -3.85 -13.02
N ASN A 311 14.69 -4.02 -11.79
CA ASN A 311 15.54 -4.37 -10.65
C ASN A 311 15.04 -5.60 -9.88
N ALA A 312 13.76 -5.97 -10.05
CA ALA A 312 13.18 -7.17 -9.48
C ALA A 312 12.11 -7.75 -10.43
N LEU A 313 12.15 -9.05 -10.64
CA LEU A 313 11.24 -9.81 -11.51
C LEU A 313 10.84 -11.11 -10.82
N TYR A 314 9.58 -11.26 -10.47
CA TYR A 314 9.05 -12.46 -9.84
C TYR A 314 7.95 -13.08 -10.71
N VAL A 315 8.23 -14.27 -11.26
CA VAL A 315 7.32 -15.05 -12.13
C VAL A 315 7.15 -16.48 -11.63
N SER A 316 7.54 -16.76 -10.39
CA SER A 316 7.43 -18.09 -9.78
C SER A 316 5.97 -18.55 -9.65
N GLY A 317 5.77 -19.88 -9.54
CA GLY A 317 4.41 -20.40 -9.31
C GLY A 317 3.46 -20.19 -10.51
N ASN A 318 3.95 -20.38 -11.74
CA ASN A 318 3.17 -20.25 -12.96
C ASN A 318 3.29 -21.52 -13.85
N ASN A 319 2.75 -21.48 -15.04
CA ASN A 319 2.88 -22.53 -16.06
C ASN A 319 3.72 -22.05 -17.25
N LEU A 320 4.74 -21.23 -17.00
CA LEU A 320 5.69 -20.76 -18.00
C LEU A 320 6.54 -21.93 -18.52
N ALA A 321 6.94 -21.85 -19.78
CA ALA A 321 7.65 -22.92 -20.47
C ALA A 321 8.89 -22.41 -21.22
N GLY A 322 9.68 -23.38 -21.74
CA GLY A 322 10.82 -23.09 -22.59
C GLY A 322 12.09 -22.74 -21.83
N GLU A 323 13.10 -22.36 -22.58
CA GLU A 323 14.42 -22.04 -22.08
C GLU A 323 14.52 -20.59 -21.68
N LEU A 324 15.10 -20.29 -20.48
CA LEU A 324 15.45 -18.97 -20.04
C LEU A 324 16.65 -18.42 -20.84
N LYS A 325 16.38 -17.49 -21.76
CA LYS A 325 17.39 -16.92 -22.68
C LYS A 325 17.90 -15.56 -22.21
N PHE A 326 18.19 -15.42 -20.92
CA PHE A 326 18.80 -14.19 -20.39
C PHE A 326 20.33 -14.27 -20.40
N SER A 327 20.99 -13.12 -20.44
CA SER A 327 22.45 -13.03 -20.33
C SER A 327 22.94 -13.31 -18.91
N MET A 328 24.21 -13.72 -18.78
CA MET A 328 24.85 -13.91 -17.48
C MET A 328 24.87 -12.61 -16.65
N ASP A 329 25.07 -11.49 -17.33
CA ASP A 329 25.04 -10.16 -16.68
C ASP A 329 23.65 -9.86 -16.08
N PHE A 330 22.58 -10.25 -16.76
CA PHE A 330 21.22 -10.11 -16.21
C PHE A 330 21.05 -10.95 -14.94
N TYR A 331 21.44 -12.23 -14.96
CA TYR A 331 21.36 -13.06 -13.76
C TYR A 331 22.22 -12.50 -12.61
N GLY A 332 23.43 -12.03 -12.91
CA GLY A 332 24.32 -11.40 -11.93
C GLY A 332 23.72 -10.12 -11.33
N LYS A 333 23.14 -9.26 -12.17
CA LYS A 333 22.45 -8.02 -11.75
C LYS A 333 21.25 -8.32 -10.86
N MET A 334 20.46 -9.30 -11.22
CA MET A 334 19.20 -9.61 -10.53
C MET A 334 19.43 -10.41 -9.23
N GLY A 335 20.30 -11.39 -9.24
CA GLY A 335 20.56 -12.27 -8.10
C GLY A 335 19.25 -12.85 -7.52
N THR A 336 19.03 -12.71 -6.22
CA THR A 336 17.81 -13.18 -5.52
C THR A 336 16.53 -12.41 -5.88
N ARG A 337 16.64 -11.32 -6.62
CA ARG A 337 15.50 -10.51 -7.10
C ARG A 337 14.91 -11.03 -8.43
N PHE A 338 15.41 -12.16 -8.93
CA PHE A 338 14.80 -12.92 -10.02
C PHE A 338 14.23 -14.23 -9.49
N GLY A 339 12.90 -14.30 -9.36
CA GLY A 339 12.17 -15.49 -8.94
C GLY A 339 11.44 -16.15 -10.09
N ALA A 340 11.82 -17.40 -10.44
CA ALA A 340 11.21 -18.16 -11.55
C ALA A 340 10.93 -19.63 -11.18
N TRP A 341 11.06 -20.02 -9.92
CA TRP A 341 10.81 -21.38 -9.43
C TRP A 341 9.33 -21.78 -9.58
N ASN A 342 9.04 -23.07 -9.43
CA ASN A 342 7.69 -23.61 -9.58
C ASN A 342 7.02 -23.27 -10.93
N ASN A 343 7.82 -23.33 -12.03
CA ASN A 343 7.37 -23.37 -13.40
C ASN A 343 7.81 -24.71 -14.00
N PRO A 344 6.94 -25.72 -14.07
CA PRO A 344 7.38 -27.11 -14.35
C PRO A 344 8.02 -27.31 -15.73
N ASN A 345 7.64 -26.47 -16.70
CA ASN A 345 8.11 -26.56 -18.11
C ASN A 345 9.16 -25.49 -18.43
N LEU A 346 9.62 -24.72 -17.46
CA LEU A 346 10.68 -23.72 -17.61
C LEU A 346 12.02 -24.35 -17.28
N CYS A 347 13.04 -24.09 -18.09
CA CYS A 347 14.38 -24.62 -17.86
C CYS A 347 15.48 -23.59 -18.12
N CYS A 348 16.66 -23.80 -17.56
CA CYS A 348 17.83 -22.95 -17.78
C CYS A 348 18.91 -23.67 -18.63
N PRO A 349 19.70 -22.94 -19.46
CA PRO A 349 20.78 -23.50 -20.22
C PRO A 349 21.92 -23.99 -19.32
N LEU A 350 22.61 -25.08 -19.68
CA LEU A 350 23.72 -25.68 -18.91
C LEU A 350 24.85 -24.67 -18.63
N GLY A 351 25.13 -23.78 -19.57
CA GLY A 351 26.14 -22.73 -19.40
C GLY A 351 25.87 -21.79 -18.23
N ALA A 352 24.60 -21.57 -17.87
CA ALA A 352 24.20 -20.77 -16.71
C ALA A 352 24.51 -21.50 -15.39
N LEU A 353 24.41 -22.83 -15.35
CA LEU A 353 24.68 -23.65 -14.16
C LEU A 353 26.14 -23.56 -13.70
N ALA A 354 27.08 -23.42 -14.66
CA ALA A 354 28.51 -23.34 -14.34
C ALA A 354 28.91 -22.04 -13.60
N THR A 355 28.07 -21.03 -13.56
CA THR A 355 28.39 -19.69 -13.05
C THR A 355 27.81 -19.37 -11.68
N ASN A 356 27.09 -20.30 -11.04
CA ASN A 356 26.32 -20.06 -9.79
C ASN A 356 25.30 -18.90 -9.87
N HIS A 357 24.91 -18.48 -11.08
CA HIS A 357 23.97 -17.37 -11.31
C HIS A 357 22.59 -17.85 -11.80
N VAL A 358 22.34 -19.17 -11.74
CA VAL A 358 21.04 -19.74 -12.12
C VAL A 358 19.96 -19.29 -11.14
N PRO A 359 18.78 -18.86 -11.65
CA PRO A 359 17.66 -18.60 -10.77
C PRO A 359 17.30 -19.85 -9.97
N PHE A 360 17.18 -19.68 -8.67
CA PHE A 360 16.87 -20.76 -7.74
C PHE A 360 15.63 -21.55 -8.20
N GLY A 361 15.68 -22.89 -8.11
CA GLY A 361 14.55 -23.78 -8.37
C GLY A 361 14.15 -24.00 -9.83
N VAL A 362 14.94 -23.50 -10.82
CA VAL A 362 14.73 -23.78 -12.25
C VAL A 362 15.62 -24.95 -12.68
N LYS A 363 15.03 -25.94 -13.35
CA LYS A 363 15.74 -27.18 -13.80
C LYS A 363 16.58 -26.93 -15.05
N PRO A 364 17.66 -27.71 -15.28
CA PRO A 364 18.39 -27.68 -16.54
C PRO A 364 17.53 -28.21 -17.72
N CYS A 365 17.80 -27.72 -18.94
CA CYS A 365 17.10 -28.17 -20.15
C CYS A 365 17.52 -29.57 -20.52
N GLN A 366 16.58 -30.52 -20.66
CA GLN A 366 16.86 -31.97 -20.88
C GLN A 366 17.60 -32.29 -22.18
N GLN A 367 17.39 -31.52 -23.27
CA GLN A 367 18.06 -31.76 -24.55
C GLN A 367 19.57 -31.54 -24.46
N GLN A 368 20.06 -30.71 -23.60
CA GLN A 368 21.49 -30.46 -23.40
C GLN A 368 22.16 -31.56 -22.56
N ILE A 369 21.41 -32.21 -21.66
CA ILE A 369 21.93 -33.36 -20.89
C ILE A 369 22.28 -34.54 -21.84
N LYS A 370 21.43 -34.84 -22.84
CA LYS A 370 21.70 -35.89 -23.82
C LYS A 370 22.94 -35.62 -24.70
N LEU A 371 23.24 -34.37 -25.02
CA LEU A 371 24.43 -33.99 -25.77
C LEU A 371 25.73 -34.18 -24.98
N VAL A 372 25.68 -33.94 -23.67
CA VAL A 372 26.83 -34.17 -22.78
C VAL A 372 27.06 -35.66 -22.56
N GLU A 373 26.00 -36.46 -22.41
CA GLU A 373 26.12 -37.93 -22.28
C GLU A 373 26.64 -38.60 -23.54
N SER A 374 26.34 -38.07 -24.74
CA SER A 374 26.84 -38.64 -26.03
C SER A 374 28.31 -38.35 -26.31
N ASN A 375 28.92 -37.35 -25.67
CA ASN A 375 30.32 -36.99 -25.88
C ASN A 375 31.28 -37.60 -24.81
N THR A 376 30.77 -38.34 -23.79
CA THR A 376 31.57 -38.93 -22.73
C THR A 376 31.73 -40.45 -22.81
N ASN A 377 31.67 -41.04 -24.01
CA ASN A 377 31.91 -42.48 -24.22
C ASN A 377 33.43 -42.83 -24.27
N ASP A 378 34.21 -42.35 -23.32
CA ASP A 378 35.51 -42.95 -22.99
C ASP A 378 35.87 -42.69 -21.53
N GLY A 379 35.87 -43.77 -20.75
CA GLY A 379 36.58 -44.04 -19.50
C GLY A 379 36.51 -43.02 -18.35
N ASP A 380 36.00 -43.48 -17.23
CA ASP A 380 36.13 -42.88 -15.89
C ASP A 380 35.26 -41.65 -15.54
N VAL A 381 33.96 -41.86 -15.30
CA VAL A 381 33.17 -40.87 -14.56
C VAL A 381 32.11 -41.54 -13.67
N ASN A 382 32.52 -42.04 -12.53
CA ASN A 382 31.54 -42.55 -11.54
C ASN A 382 31.38 -41.68 -10.30
N ASN A 383 31.88 -40.42 -10.26
CA ASN A 383 31.88 -39.66 -8.99
C ASN A 383 31.44 -38.19 -9.06
N THR A 384 30.91 -37.66 -10.17
CA THR A 384 30.60 -36.22 -10.23
C THR A 384 29.11 -35.89 -10.33
N PHE A 385 28.23 -36.86 -10.56
CA PHE A 385 26.79 -36.57 -10.78
C PHE A 385 25.93 -36.49 -9.53
N HIS A 386 26.40 -36.93 -8.37
CA HIS A 386 25.61 -36.86 -7.12
C HIS A 386 25.58 -35.48 -6.49
N SER A 387 26.42 -34.50 -6.88
CA SER A 387 26.48 -33.17 -6.24
C SER A 387 25.57 -32.12 -6.88
N ILE A 388 25.14 -32.34 -8.13
CA ILE A 388 24.35 -31.34 -8.89
C ILE A 388 22.86 -31.41 -8.54
N ALA A 389 22.34 -32.59 -8.23
CA ALA A 389 20.94 -32.77 -7.83
C ALA A 389 20.57 -32.23 -6.46
N SER A 390 21.56 -32.05 -5.58
CA SER A 390 21.32 -31.52 -4.20
C SER A 390 21.24 -30.01 -4.09
N LEU A 391 21.62 -29.27 -5.14
CA LEU A 391 21.55 -27.81 -5.19
C LEU A 391 20.17 -27.23 -5.54
N CYS A 392 19.21 -28.11 -5.86
CA CYS A 392 17.86 -27.69 -6.30
C CYS A 392 16.78 -27.77 -5.20
N TYR A 393 17.13 -27.98 -3.95
CA TYR A 393 16.15 -28.07 -2.85
C TYR A 393 16.01 -26.75 -2.10
N ALA A 394 14.77 -26.28 -1.97
CA ALA A 394 14.39 -25.06 -1.29
C ALA A 394 14.55 -25.13 0.24
N PRO A 395 15.10 -24.13 0.91
CA PRO A 395 14.87 -23.96 2.33
C PRO A 395 13.44 -23.49 2.58
N LYS A 396 12.76 -24.10 3.56
CA LYS A 396 11.38 -23.85 3.96
C LYS A 396 11.14 -22.53 4.72
N THR A 397 11.93 -21.50 4.48
CA THR A 397 11.75 -20.20 5.14
C THR A 397 11.74 -19.09 4.09
N PHE A 398 10.56 -18.53 3.87
CA PHE A 398 10.35 -17.30 3.10
C PHE A 398 10.98 -16.11 3.84
N PRO A 399 11.82 -15.30 3.24
CA PRO A 399 12.05 -13.96 3.74
C PRO A 399 10.92 -13.05 3.26
N LEU A 400 10.13 -12.57 4.20
CA LEU A 400 9.24 -11.41 4.04
C LEU A 400 10.10 -10.17 3.71
N ILE A 401 10.37 -9.90 2.44
CA ILE A 401 11.09 -8.70 1.99
C ILE A 401 10.24 -7.96 0.96
N ILE A 402 9.05 -7.54 1.33
CA ILE A 402 8.21 -6.65 0.48
C ILE A 402 7.80 -5.36 1.21
N ILE A 403 8.34 -5.04 2.39
CA ILE A 403 7.82 -3.90 3.19
C ILE A 403 8.80 -2.70 3.29
N LEU A 404 9.83 -2.58 2.48
CA LEU A 404 10.83 -1.50 2.70
C LEU A 404 10.80 -0.34 1.68
N PHE A 405 9.85 -0.28 0.74
CA PHE A 405 9.78 0.87 -0.17
C PHE A 405 8.60 1.82 0.06
N LEU A 406 7.67 1.51 0.98
CA LEU A 406 6.48 2.32 1.23
C LEU A 406 6.65 3.45 2.27
N ASN A 407 7.81 3.57 2.91
CA ASN A 407 7.99 4.54 4.02
C ASN A 407 8.70 5.86 3.65
N SER A 408 9.05 6.12 2.40
CA SER A 408 9.84 7.32 2.04
C SER A 408 9.06 8.50 1.47
N TYR A 409 7.73 8.47 1.44
CA TYR A 409 6.90 9.61 0.99
C TYR A 409 5.90 10.08 2.06
N ILE A 410 6.36 10.24 3.30
CA ILE A 410 5.62 11.00 4.31
C ILE A 410 6.32 12.36 4.50
N GLY A 411 6.20 13.21 3.49
CA GLY A 411 6.74 14.55 3.53
C GLY A 411 6.13 15.41 2.43
N LEU A 412 4.85 15.75 2.57
CA LEU A 412 4.17 16.93 1.99
C LEU A 412 2.91 17.21 2.81
#